data_564ab0ad957ed6e2bc99d854c28f463d
#
_entry.id   564ab0ad957ed6e2bc99d854c28f463d
#
_cell.length_a   1.000
_cell.length_b   1.000
_cell.length_c   1.000
_cell.angle_alpha   90.00
_cell.angle_beta   90.00
_cell.angle_gamma   90.00
#
_symmetry.space_group_name_H-M   'P 1'
#
loop_
_entity.id
_entity.type
_entity.pdbx_description
1 polymer ?
#
loop_
_entity_poly.entity_id
_entity_poly.type
_entity_poly.pdbx_seq_one_letter_code
_entity_poly.pdbx_strand_id
1 'polypeptide(L)'
;GTVTMLNMGQGDAFVIELPLRKGVYMIDAGAKFSFENMEPTNSVYKNVIRPFLYGKGIQKIDAIFISHEDLDHDGSVPFIMNQFHVKKIIVSEYFEIENSSVLRESDKIKRIKTGTTLEENGMKWHIIGPFIDKDDANENSLNIVVTFGSTSWLFTGDMYVENEAILIEQYPNLQIDVLKIAHHGSKTSTSDAMLHHIQPTVALIPVGENNRYNHPSTEVIDRLEEHHIKIYRTDKDGAVEFHYKEDHAYFRAFKQTK
;
A
#
# COMPACT_ATOMS: atom_id res chain seq x y z
N GLY A 1 6.73 17.11 0.20
CA GLY A 1 6.81 15.70 0.51
C GLY A 1 6.75 14.83 -0.72
N THR A 2 6.97 13.55 -0.53
CA THR A 2 6.87 12.56 -1.61
C THR A 2 6.14 11.31 -1.13
N VAL A 3 5.39 10.68 -2.04
CA VAL A 3 4.85 9.32 -1.88
C VAL A 3 5.36 8.50 -3.04
N THR A 4 6.12 7.44 -2.76
CA THR A 4 6.74 6.62 -3.79
C THR A 4 6.20 5.20 -3.75
N MET A 5 5.53 4.78 -4.82
CA MET A 5 5.21 3.39 -5.11
C MET A 5 6.46 2.72 -5.70
N LEU A 6 7.05 1.78 -4.97
CA LEU A 6 8.25 1.09 -5.41
C LEU A 6 7.92 -0.02 -6.43
N ASN A 7 8.78 -0.20 -7.43
CA ASN A 7 8.67 -1.36 -8.33
C ASN A 7 9.39 -2.56 -7.70
N MET A 8 8.64 -3.38 -7.01
CA MET A 8 9.15 -4.57 -6.32
C MET A 8 8.96 -5.88 -7.11
N GLY A 9 8.37 -5.77 -8.29
CA GLY A 9 7.72 -6.90 -8.94
C GLY A 9 6.33 -7.10 -8.34
N GLN A 10 5.93 -8.34 -8.04
CA GLN A 10 4.68 -8.60 -7.35
C GLN A 10 4.80 -8.21 -5.87
N GLY A 11 3.79 -7.49 -5.36
CA GLY A 11 3.72 -7.03 -3.98
C GLY A 11 3.73 -5.51 -3.83
N ASP A 12 3.39 -5.05 -2.64
CA ASP A 12 3.23 -3.64 -2.30
C ASP A 12 4.39 -3.11 -1.47
N ALA A 13 4.85 -1.90 -1.80
CA ALA A 13 5.59 -1.04 -0.90
C ALA A 13 5.47 0.42 -1.33
N PHE A 14 4.99 1.23 -0.42
CA PHE A 14 4.96 2.68 -0.56
C PHE A 14 5.87 3.32 0.50
N VAL A 15 6.69 4.28 0.09
CA VAL A 15 7.51 5.09 0.99
C VAL A 15 7.01 6.53 0.96
N ILE A 16 6.71 7.07 2.12
CA ILE A 16 6.13 8.39 2.31
C ILE A 16 7.13 9.25 3.10
N GLU A 17 7.62 10.32 2.47
CA GLU A 17 8.48 11.32 3.11
C GLU A 17 7.70 12.62 3.27
N LEU A 18 7.45 13.03 4.51
CA LEU A 18 6.80 14.31 4.79
C LEU A 18 7.72 15.49 4.45
N PRO A 19 7.14 16.66 4.13
CA PRO A 19 7.91 17.87 3.88
C PRO A 19 8.92 18.14 4.99
N LEU A 20 10.11 18.63 4.63
CA LEU A 20 11.21 18.92 5.55
C LEU A 20 11.63 17.70 6.40
N ARG A 21 11.38 16.49 5.95
CA ARG A 21 11.67 15.24 6.65
C ARG A 21 11.07 15.15 8.05
N LYS A 22 9.91 15.77 8.26
CA LYS A 22 9.18 15.72 9.55
C LYS A 22 8.77 14.30 9.95
N GLY A 23 8.65 13.40 9.00
CA GLY A 23 8.34 11.99 9.22
C GLY A 23 8.59 11.15 7.98
N VAL A 24 8.88 9.87 8.19
CA VAL A 24 8.98 8.84 7.15
C VAL A 24 8.08 7.69 7.53
N TYR A 25 7.24 7.27 6.60
CA TYR A 25 6.30 6.17 6.78
C TYR A 25 6.41 5.19 5.62
N MET A 26 6.02 3.97 5.86
CA MET A 26 5.81 2.98 4.81
C MET A 26 4.39 2.41 4.91
N ILE A 27 3.83 2.06 3.78
CA ILE A 27 2.64 1.23 3.68
C ILE A 27 3.05 -0.01 2.91
N ASP A 28 2.97 -1.14 3.56
CA ASP A 28 3.49 -2.43 3.13
C ASP A 28 4.99 -2.46 2.81
N ALA A 29 5.56 -3.64 2.81
CA ALA A 29 6.92 -3.92 2.42
C ALA A 29 7.07 -5.40 2.06
N GLY A 30 6.49 -5.79 0.94
CA GLY A 30 6.44 -7.17 0.51
C GLY A 30 7.77 -7.77 0.13
N ALA A 31 7.80 -9.08 0.01
CA ALA A 31 8.94 -9.88 -0.47
C ALA A 31 8.51 -10.86 -1.55
N LYS A 32 9.50 -11.52 -2.17
CA LYS A 32 9.27 -12.67 -3.04
C LYS A 32 9.43 -13.96 -2.27
N PHE A 33 8.66 -14.97 -2.62
CA PHE A 33 8.85 -16.34 -2.16
C PHE A 33 10.14 -16.96 -2.70
N SER A 34 10.80 -17.76 -1.88
CA SER A 34 11.66 -18.83 -2.34
C SER A 34 10.79 -20.07 -2.65
N PHE A 35 10.92 -20.60 -3.87
CA PHE A 35 10.21 -21.82 -4.23
C PHE A 35 10.78 -23.08 -3.55
N GLU A 36 12.01 -23.00 -3.00
CA GLU A 36 12.68 -24.15 -2.37
C GLU A 36 12.19 -24.39 -0.94
N ASN A 37 11.94 -23.35 -0.16
CA ASN A 37 11.60 -23.46 1.27
C ASN A 37 10.33 -22.71 1.67
N MET A 38 9.63 -22.10 0.72
CA MET A 38 8.39 -21.30 0.95
C MET A 38 8.58 -20.17 1.96
N GLU A 39 9.80 -19.63 2.05
CA GLU A 39 10.14 -18.52 2.94
C GLU A 39 10.35 -17.20 2.18
N PRO A 40 10.21 -16.05 2.86
CA PRO A 40 10.51 -14.77 2.26
C PRO A 40 11.98 -14.66 1.85
N THR A 41 12.24 -14.28 0.62
CA THR A 41 13.60 -13.97 0.19
C THR A 41 13.93 -12.51 0.48
N ASN A 42 15.19 -12.22 0.82
CA ASN A 42 15.64 -10.86 1.01
C ASN A 42 15.98 -10.13 -0.31
N SER A 43 15.63 -10.71 -1.46
CA SER A 43 16.02 -10.18 -2.78
C SER A 43 15.38 -8.81 -3.06
N VAL A 44 14.10 -8.65 -2.79
CA VAL A 44 13.36 -7.38 -2.95
C VAL A 44 13.95 -6.33 -2.01
N TYR A 45 14.12 -6.69 -0.74
CA TYR A 45 14.74 -5.80 0.23
C TYR A 45 16.13 -5.32 -0.22
N LYS A 46 17.03 -6.25 -0.62
CA LYS A 46 18.41 -5.92 -1.02
C LYS A 46 18.50 -5.09 -2.29
N ASN A 47 17.62 -5.37 -3.27
CA ASN A 47 17.76 -4.81 -4.62
C ASN A 47 16.86 -3.60 -4.84
N VAL A 48 15.80 -3.40 -4.06
CA VAL A 48 14.83 -2.32 -4.24
C VAL A 48 14.72 -1.45 -2.99
N ILE A 49 14.21 -2.01 -1.87
CA ILE A 49 13.85 -1.20 -0.70
C ILE A 49 15.08 -0.56 -0.06
N ARG A 50 16.10 -1.35 0.26
CA ARG A 50 17.32 -0.85 0.91
C ARG A 50 18.06 0.21 0.09
N PRO A 51 18.34 -0.01 -1.22
CA PRO A 51 18.98 1.02 -2.05
C PRO A 51 18.16 2.30 -2.15
N PHE A 52 16.83 2.20 -2.23
CA PHE A 52 15.95 3.36 -2.24
C PHE A 52 16.06 4.15 -0.93
N LEU A 53 15.90 3.49 0.22
CA LEU A 53 15.97 4.14 1.54
C LEU A 53 17.34 4.81 1.76
N TYR A 54 18.44 4.14 1.41
CA TYR A 54 19.78 4.72 1.51
C TYR A 54 19.98 5.88 0.52
N GLY A 55 19.52 5.74 -0.72
CA GLY A 55 19.58 6.79 -1.73
C GLY A 55 18.85 8.07 -1.32
N LYS A 56 17.76 7.92 -0.58
CA LYS A 56 17.01 9.03 0.05
C LYS A 56 17.64 9.48 1.38
N GLY A 57 18.68 8.81 1.90
CA GLY A 57 19.30 9.11 3.20
C GLY A 57 18.36 8.84 4.39
N ILE A 58 17.41 7.91 4.22
CA ILE A 58 16.50 7.47 5.27
C ILE A 58 17.22 6.48 6.17
N GLN A 59 17.25 6.73 7.47
CA GLN A 59 17.78 5.83 8.50
C GLN A 59 16.74 5.46 9.54
N LYS A 60 15.64 6.24 9.61
CA LYS A 60 14.57 6.08 10.58
C LYS A 60 13.23 6.11 9.86
N ILE A 61 12.35 5.20 10.26
CA ILE A 61 10.97 5.08 9.80
C ILE A 61 10.06 5.24 11.01
N ASP A 62 9.15 6.21 10.96
CA ASP A 62 8.27 6.53 12.09
C ASP A 62 7.18 5.47 12.28
N ALA A 63 6.61 4.96 11.18
CA ALA A 63 5.76 3.79 11.22
C ALA A 63 5.79 3.02 9.88
N ILE A 64 5.59 1.70 9.97
CA ILE A 64 5.21 0.86 8.84
C ILE A 64 3.78 0.41 9.09
N PHE A 65 2.86 0.78 8.21
CA PHE A 65 1.51 0.23 8.16
C PHE A 65 1.55 -1.04 7.33
N ILE A 66 1.01 -2.13 7.84
CA ILE A 66 0.90 -3.38 7.09
C ILE A 66 -0.58 -3.65 6.87
N SER A 67 -0.96 -3.80 5.61
CA SER A 67 -2.35 -4.04 5.24
C SER A 67 -2.84 -5.39 5.77
N HIS A 68 -2.09 -6.44 5.52
CA HIS A 68 -2.36 -7.82 5.97
C HIS A 68 -1.07 -8.66 5.97
N GLU A 69 -1.16 -9.89 6.45
CA GLU A 69 -0.01 -10.76 6.74
C GLU A 69 0.53 -11.53 5.54
N ASP A 70 0.04 -11.32 4.34
CA ASP A 70 0.58 -11.97 3.15
C ASP A 70 2.00 -11.50 2.83
N LEU A 71 2.81 -12.42 2.36
CA LEU A 71 4.24 -12.21 2.19
C LEU A 71 4.59 -11.08 1.22
N ASP A 72 3.77 -10.85 0.20
CA ASP A 72 3.96 -9.76 -0.76
C ASP A 72 3.53 -8.39 -0.20
N HIS A 73 3.11 -8.34 1.09
CA HIS A 73 2.82 -7.13 1.86
C HIS A 73 3.72 -6.94 3.08
N ASP A 74 4.11 -8.00 3.80
CA ASP A 74 4.90 -7.88 5.03
C ASP A 74 6.32 -8.46 4.96
N GLY A 75 6.62 -9.28 3.96
CA GLY A 75 7.79 -10.16 3.94
C GLY A 75 9.16 -9.48 3.98
N SER A 76 9.28 -8.20 3.65
CA SER A 76 10.54 -7.45 3.78
C SER A 76 10.68 -6.73 5.12
N VAL A 77 9.64 -6.67 5.95
CA VAL A 77 9.64 -5.92 7.22
C VAL A 77 10.76 -6.35 8.17
N PRO A 78 11.05 -7.65 8.39
CA PRO A 78 12.13 -8.04 9.29
C PRO A 78 13.50 -7.58 8.81
N PHE A 79 13.74 -7.60 7.49
CA PHE A 79 15.01 -7.14 6.93
C PHE A 79 15.17 -5.62 7.09
N ILE A 80 14.06 -4.86 7.00
CA ILE A 80 14.04 -3.42 7.26
C ILE A 80 14.34 -3.16 8.74
N MET A 81 13.67 -3.88 9.65
CA MET A 81 13.86 -3.72 11.09
C MET A 81 15.28 -4.01 11.56
N ASN A 82 15.98 -4.92 10.89
CA ASN A 82 17.38 -5.26 11.21
C ASN A 82 18.37 -4.15 10.84
N GLN A 83 18.05 -3.25 9.92
CA GLN A 83 18.99 -2.24 9.42
C GLN A 83 18.54 -0.79 9.63
N PHE A 84 17.24 -0.57 9.79
CA PHE A 84 16.67 0.76 9.94
C PHE A 84 16.00 0.90 11.31
N HIS A 85 16.04 2.09 11.87
CA HIS A 85 15.32 2.36 13.10
C HIS A 85 13.82 2.53 12.82
N VAL A 86 13.05 1.44 12.93
CA VAL A 86 11.58 1.47 12.84
C VAL A 86 11.02 1.70 14.24
N LYS A 87 10.21 2.75 14.43
CA LYS A 87 9.62 3.06 15.74
C LYS A 87 8.47 2.16 16.10
N LYS A 88 7.57 1.91 15.12
CA LYS A 88 6.37 1.09 15.31
C LYS A 88 5.89 0.47 14.00
N ILE A 89 5.16 -0.61 14.13
CA ILE A 89 4.42 -1.28 13.06
C ILE A 89 2.95 -1.18 13.42
N ILE A 90 2.12 -0.76 12.46
CA ILE A 90 0.69 -0.58 12.65
C ILE A 90 -0.03 -1.60 11.78
N VAL A 91 -0.89 -2.39 12.41
CA VAL A 91 -1.67 -3.45 11.78
C VAL A 91 -3.14 -3.34 12.20
N SER A 92 -4.05 -3.96 11.45
CA SER A 92 -5.46 -4.04 11.86
C SER A 92 -5.63 -4.82 13.16
N GLU A 93 -6.75 -4.64 13.85
CA GLU A 93 -7.08 -5.45 15.03
C GLU A 93 -7.25 -6.95 14.70
N TYR A 94 -7.56 -7.27 13.45
CA TYR A 94 -7.77 -8.64 12.94
C TYR A 94 -6.50 -9.27 12.32
N PHE A 95 -5.40 -8.55 12.27
CA PHE A 95 -4.14 -9.05 11.73
C PHE A 95 -3.67 -10.31 12.49
N GLU A 96 -3.45 -11.41 11.81
CA GLU A 96 -3.05 -12.68 12.39
C GLU A 96 -1.53 -12.84 12.46
N ILE A 97 -0.94 -12.46 13.61
CA ILE A 97 0.52 -12.52 13.82
C ILE A 97 1.07 -13.94 13.62
N GLU A 98 0.29 -14.96 13.93
CA GLU A 98 0.65 -16.37 13.77
C GLU A 98 0.92 -16.75 12.32
N ASN A 99 0.21 -16.14 11.39
CA ASN A 99 0.37 -16.33 9.95
C ASN A 99 1.54 -15.51 9.39
N SER A 100 1.87 -14.39 10.05
CA SER A 100 3.06 -13.60 9.78
C SER A 100 4.25 -14.10 10.60
N SER A 101 4.96 -15.12 10.13
CA SER A 101 6.11 -15.70 10.84
C SER A 101 7.22 -14.69 11.15
N VAL A 102 7.21 -13.57 10.46
CA VAL A 102 8.23 -12.52 10.50
C VAL A 102 8.00 -11.45 11.56
N LEU A 103 6.78 -11.37 12.13
CA LEU A 103 6.43 -10.31 13.11
C LEU A 103 6.16 -10.85 14.53
N ARG A 104 6.25 -12.15 14.76
CA ARG A 104 5.86 -12.83 16.00
C ARG A 104 6.41 -12.23 17.28
N GLU A 105 7.64 -11.76 17.27
CA GLU A 105 8.37 -11.31 18.45
C GLU A 105 8.55 -9.79 18.51
N SER A 106 7.77 -9.04 17.70
CA SER A 106 7.92 -7.60 17.64
C SER A 106 7.11 -6.88 18.70
N ASP A 107 7.79 -6.29 19.67
CA ASP A 107 7.23 -5.38 20.67
C ASP A 107 6.76 -4.02 20.08
N LYS A 108 7.07 -3.78 18.80
CA LYS A 108 6.73 -2.56 18.08
C LYS A 108 5.36 -2.61 17.42
N ILE A 109 4.68 -3.76 17.41
CA ILE A 109 3.37 -3.93 16.80
C ILE A 109 2.31 -3.19 17.60
N LYS A 110 1.53 -2.37 16.89
CA LYS A 110 0.37 -1.64 17.40
C LYS A 110 -0.86 -2.01 16.58
N ARG A 111 -1.80 -2.69 17.20
CA ARG A 111 -3.11 -2.98 16.61
C ARG A 111 -3.98 -1.74 16.64
N ILE A 112 -4.66 -1.46 15.54
CA ILE A 112 -5.53 -0.29 15.40
C ILE A 112 -6.91 -0.72 14.92
N LYS A 113 -7.94 -0.06 15.43
CA LYS A 113 -9.35 -0.34 15.10
C LYS A 113 -9.83 0.55 13.97
N THR A 114 -10.76 0.01 13.19
CA THR A 114 -11.53 0.81 12.22
C THR A 114 -12.27 1.96 12.92
N GLY A 115 -12.33 3.10 12.24
CA GLY A 115 -12.86 4.35 12.78
C GLY A 115 -11.84 5.18 13.58
N THR A 116 -10.62 4.66 13.80
CA THR A 116 -9.56 5.41 14.49
C THR A 116 -8.91 6.42 13.56
N THR A 117 -8.60 7.60 14.06
CA THR A 117 -7.71 8.57 13.42
C THR A 117 -6.42 8.64 14.22
N LEU A 118 -5.31 8.28 13.59
CA LEU A 118 -3.98 8.43 14.16
C LEU A 118 -3.39 9.76 13.69
N GLU A 119 -3.02 10.63 14.65
CA GLU A 119 -2.35 11.89 14.34
C GLU A 119 -0.87 11.80 14.71
N GLU A 120 0.01 12.05 13.74
CA GLU A 120 1.45 12.01 13.94
C GLU A 120 2.19 12.92 12.96
N ASN A 121 3.15 13.68 13.45
CA ASN A 121 3.97 14.61 12.65
C ASN A 121 3.13 15.57 11.78
N GLY A 122 1.91 15.91 12.23
CA GLY A 122 0.97 16.76 11.50
C GLY A 122 0.17 16.08 10.41
N MET A 123 0.27 14.75 10.31
CA MET A 123 -0.54 13.93 9.40
C MET A 123 -1.67 13.25 10.16
N LYS A 124 -2.81 13.07 9.47
CA LYS A 124 -3.96 12.31 9.95
C LYS A 124 -4.15 11.08 9.08
N TRP A 125 -4.07 9.92 9.71
CA TRP A 125 -4.27 8.62 9.09
C TRP A 125 -5.62 8.11 9.55
N HIS A 126 -6.62 8.09 8.68
CA HIS A 126 -7.96 7.63 8.99
C HIS A 126 -8.07 6.15 8.62
N ILE A 127 -8.28 5.32 9.63
CA ILE A 127 -8.45 3.88 9.44
C ILE A 127 -9.92 3.62 9.17
N ILE A 128 -10.25 3.25 7.95
CA ILE A 128 -11.63 3.08 7.49
C ILE A 128 -12.01 1.64 7.23
N GLY A 129 -11.12 0.68 7.42
CA GLY A 129 -11.31 -0.77 7.32
C GLY A 129 -10.14 -1.50 7.97
N PRO A 130 -10.23 -2.82 8.18
CA PRO A 130 -11.33 -3.72 7.79
C PRO A 130 -12.57 -3.56 8.69
N PHE A 131 -13.75 -3.97 8.19
CA PHE A 131 -15.02 -3.73 8.87
C PHE A 131 -15.46 -4.87 9.77
N ILE A 132 -15.11 -6.08 9.40
CA ILE A 132 -15.53 -7.33 10.04
C ILE A 132 -14.35 -8.26 10.03
N ASP A 133 -14.18 -9.03 11.13
CA ASP A 133 -13.21 -10.13 11.16
C ASP A 133 -13.63 -11.24 10.20
N LYS A 134 -12.74 -11.60 9.31
CA LYS A 134 -12.92 -12.65 8.31
C LYS A 134 -11.80 -13.67 8.42
N ASP A 135 -12.10 -14.89 8.07
CA ASP A 135 -11.11 -15.97 7.97
C ASP A 135 -10.34 -15.89 6.63
N ASP A 136 -9.91 -14.68 6.28
CA ASP A 136 -9.20 -14.35 5.03
C ASP A 136 -8.37 -13.06 5.23
N ALA A 137 -7.06 -13.16 5.02
CA ALA A 137 -6.12 -12.05 5.24
C ALA A 137 -6.42 -10.85 4.33
N ASN A 138 -6.79 -11.08 3.08
CA ASN A 138 -7.10 -10.01 2.13
C ASN A 138 -8.32 -9.20 2.59
N GLU A 139 -9.39 -9.89 3.04
CA GLU A 139 -10.58 -9.23 3.57
C GLU A 139 -10.31 -8.45 4.87
N ASN A 140 -9.30 -8.87 5.64
CA ASN A 140 -8.84 -8.19 6.85
C ASN A 140 -7.83 -7.06 6.58
N SER A 141 -7.65 -6.68 5.31
CA SER A 141 -6.75 -5.60 4.90
C SER A 141 -7.05 -4.28 5.61
N LEU A 142 -6.02 -3.66 6.16
CA LEU A 142 -6.07 -2.32 6.74
C LEU A 142 -6.32 -1.29 5.63
N ASN A 143 -7.46 -0.62 5.66
CA ASN A 143 -7.78 0.43 4.69
C ASN A 143 -7.54 1.81 5.29
N ILE A 144 -6.77 2.63 4.59
CA ILE A 144 -6.28 3.91 5.12
C ILE A 144 -6.63 5.05 4.18
N VAL A 145 -7.30 6.07 4.70
CA VAL A 145 -7.44 7.37 4.03
C VAL A 145 -6.46 8.36 4.64
N VAL A 146 -5.72 9.04 3.77
CA VAL A 146 -4.74 10.06 4.17
C VAL A 146 -4.67 11.16 3.11
N THR A 147 -4.36 12.40 3.51
CA THR A 147 -4.22 13.53 2.58
C THR A 147 -2.78 14.02 2.53
N PHE A 148 -2.22 14.09 1.32
CA PHE A 148 -0.89 14.64 1.07
C PHE A 148 -1.01 15.97 0.30
N GLY A 149 -0.69 17.08 0.96
CA GLY A 149 -1.02 18.41 0.46
C GLY A 149 -2.53 18.60 0.40
N SER A 150 -3.08 18.80 -0.81
CA SER A 150 -4.53 18.86 -1.07
C SER A 150 -5.10 17.58 -1.68
N THR A 151 -4.31 16.52 -1.82
CA THR A 151 -4.68 15.29 -2.55
C THR A 151 -5.03 14.19 -1.56
N SER A 152 -6.26 13.66 -1.64
CA SER A 152 -6.77 12.56 -0.83
C SER A 152 -6.41 11.20 -1.42
N TRP A 153 -5.95 10.28 -0.58
CA TRP A 153 -5.50 8.94 -0.98
C TRP A 153 -6.25 7.86 -0.21
N LEU A 154 -6.57 6.78 -0.91
CA LEU A 154 -7.05 5.55 -0.30
C LEU A 154 -6.10 4.40 -0.61
N PHE A 155 -5.56 3.80 0.45
CA PHE A 155 -4.82 2.54 0.40
C PHE A 155 -5.75 1.43 0.85
N THR A 156 -5.94 0.43 0.01
CA THR A 156 -6.97 -0.60 0.15
C THR A 156 -6.44 -1.95 0.62
N GLY A 157 -5.11 -2.13 0.66
CA GLY A 157 -4.55 -3.48 0.73
C GLY A 157 -5.09 -4.34 -0.42
N ASP A 158 -5.52 -5.54 -0.11
CA ASP A 158 -6.03 -6.52 -1.07
C ASP A 158 -7.52 -6.86 -0.86
N MET A 159 -8.28 -5.92 -0.27
CA MET A 159 -9.71 -6.09 0.02
C MET A 159 -10.52 -6.52 -1.21
N TYR A 160 -11.57 -7.32 -0.98
CA TYR A 160 -12.49 -7.79 -2.02
C TYR A 160 -13.72 -6.88 -2.18
N VAL A 161 -14.53 -7.17 -3.21
CA VAL A 161 -15.74 -6.38 -3.51
C VAL A 161 -16.76 -6.39 -2.37
N GLU A 162 -16.78 -7.41 -1.54
CA GLU A 162 -17.63 -7.50 -0.35
C GLU A 162 -17.31 -6.38 0.66
N ASN A 163 -16.03 -6.11 0.87
CA ASN A 163 -15.57 -5.03 1.73
C ASN A 163 -15.79 -3.65 1.11
N GLU A 164 -15.68 -3.54 -0.22
CA GLU A 164 -16.02 -2.32 -0.94
C GLU A 164 -17.49 -1.93 -0.75
N ALA A 165 -18.40 -2.90 -0.77
CA ALA A 165 -19.83 -2.65 -0.55
C ALA A 165 -20.08 -2.09 0.86
N ILE A 166 -19.41 -2.62 1.88
CA ILE A 166 -19.51 -2.11 3.25
C ILE A 166 -18.91 -0.70 3.36
N LEU A 167 -17.77 -0.45 2.68
CA LEU A 167 -17.12 0.86 2.65
C LEU A 167 -18.06 1.93 2.06
N ILE A 168 -18.74 1.64 0.96
CA ILE A 168 -19.70 2.53 0.32
C ILE A 168 -20.84 2.87 1.29
N GLU A 169 -21.36 1.88 2.00
CA GLU A 169 -22.45 2.07 2.98
C GLU A 169 -22.00 2.91 4.17
N GLN A 170 -20.83 2.62 4.73
CA GLN A 170 -20.31 3.28 5.94
C GLN A 170 -19.81 4.70 5.67
N TYR A 171 -19.33 4.98 4.47
CA TYR A 171 -18.75 6.27 4.10
C TYR A 171 -19.43 6.88 2.85
N PRO A 172 -20.72 7.24 2.91
CA PRO A 172 -21.53 7.63 1.74
C PRO A 172 -21.04 8.89 1.02
N ASN A 173 -20.17 9.69 1.64
CA ASN A 173 -19.65 10.93 1.07
C ASN A 173 -18.12 10.86 0.82
N LEU A 174 -17.52 9.66 0.79
CA LEU A 174 -16.10 9.51 0.58
C LEU A 174 -15.71 9.85 -0.85
N GLN A 175 -14.84 10.83 -1.00
CA GLN A 175 -14.23 11.21 -2.29
C GLN A 175 -12.72 11.07 -2.17
N ILE A 176 -12.09 10.46 -3.17
CA ILE A 176 -10.67 10.12 -3.17
C ILE A 176 -10.04 10.53 -4.50
N ASP A 177 -8.93 11.27 -4.47
CA ASP A 177 -8.22 11.67 -5.68
C ASP A 177 -7.34 10.53 -6.23
N VAL A 178 -6.66 9.79 -5.34
CA VAL A 178 -5.72 8.73 -5.71
C VAL A 178 -6.08 7.42 -5.01
N LEU A 179 -6.34 6.40 -5.81
CA LEU A 179 -6.66 5.05 -5.33
C LEU A 179 -5.49 4.10 -5.56
N LYS A 180 -4.96 3.48 -4.49
CA LYS A 180 -4.20 2.24 -4.64
C LYS A 180 -5.18 1.14 -4.97
N ILE A 181 -5.06 0.55 -6.15
CA ILE A 181 -5.94 -0.52 -6.63
C ILE A 181 -5.76 -1.77 -5.77
N ALA A 182 -6.87 -2.30 -5.29
CA ALA A 182 -6.86 -3.46 -4.42
C ALA A 182 -6.37 -4.72 -5.14
N HIS A 183 -5.67 -5.58 -4.42
CA HIS A 183 -5.23 -6.91 -4.84
C HIS A 183 -4.53 -6.89 -6.22
N HIS A 184 -3.62 -5.92 -6.42
CA HIS A 184 -2.83 -5.72 -7.63
C HIS A 184 -3.66 -5.66 -8.92
N GLY A 185 -4.95 -5.34 -8.83
CA GLY A 185 -5.90 -5.34 -9.93
C GLY A 185 -6.52 -6.71 -10.23
N SER A 186 -6.71 -7.54 -9.21
CA SER A 186 -7.51 -8.77 -9.31
C SER A 186 -8.95 -8.45 -9.72
N LYS A 187 -9.55 -9.34 -10.50
CA LYS A 187 -10.98 -9.24 -10.84
C LYS A 187 -11.94 -9.35 -9.65
N THR A 188 -11.44 -9.80 -8.49
CA THR A 188 -12.21 -9.91 -7.24
C THR A 188 -12.31 -8.58 -6.48
N SER A 189 -11.76 -7.51 -7.03
CA SER A 189 -11.69 -6.19 -6.39
C SER A 189 -11.94 -5.05 -7.37
N THR A 190 -11.99 -3.83 -6.85
CA THR A 190 -12.12 -2.59 -7.62
C THR A 190 -13.40 -2.59 -8.48
N SER A 191 -14.56 -2.73 -7.83
CA SER A 191 -15.87 -2.77 -8.48
C SER A 191 -16.24 -1.44 -9.14
N ASP A 192 -17.11 -1.50 -10.13
CA ASP A 192 -17.69 -0.32 -10.76
C ASP A 192 -18.42 0.57 -9.74
N ALA A 193 -19.14 -0.05 -8.80
CA ALA A 193 -19.83 0.66 -7.71
C ALA A 193 -18.84 1.46 -6.84
N MET A 194 -17.68 0.88 -6.51
CA MET A 194 -16.63 1.54 -5.74
C MET A 194 -16.09 2.76 -6.51
N LEU A 195 -15.71 2.59 -7.78
CA LEU A 195 -15.17 3.66 -8.61
C LEU A 195 -16.18 4.80 -8.82
N HIS A 196 -17.44 4.46 -9.07
CA HIS A 196 -18.51 5.45 -9.17
C HIS A 196 -18.72 6.24 -7.88
N HIS A 197 -18.55 5.58 -6.73
CA HIS A 197 -18.74 6.17 -5.41
C HIS A 197 -17.62 7.12 -5.02
N ILE A 198 -16.35 6.68 -5.09
CA ILE A 198 -15.20 7.47 -4.61
C ILE A 198 -14.60 8.40 -5.67
N GLN A 199 -14.90 8.18 -6.97
CA GLN A 199 -14.52 9.01 -8.12
C GLN A 199 -13.03 9.39 -8.19
N PRO A 200 -12.10 8.42 -8.16
CA PRO A 200 -10.68 8.74 -8.18
C PRO A 200 -10.25 9.26 -9.54
N THR A 201 -9.28 10.17 -9.56
CA THR A 201 -8.68 10.66 -10.80
C THR A 201 -7.43 9.88 -11.21
N VAL A 202 -6.80 9.20 -10.25
CA VAL A 202 -5.57 8.41 -10.45
C VAL A 202 -5.70 7.06 -9.77
N ALA A 203 -5.30 6.01 -10.48
CA ALA A 203 -5.15 4.64 -9.99
C ALA A 203 -3.67 4.23 -9.97
N LEU A 204 -3.22 3.67 -8.86
CA LEU A 204 -1.88 3.11 -8.69
C LEU A 204 -1.97 1.60 -8.56
N ILE A 205 -1.26 0.88 -9.42
CA ILE A 205 -1.27 -0.58 -9.46
C ILE A 205 0.16 -1.10 -9.24
N PRO A 206 0.53 -1.45 -8.01
CA PRO A 206 1.78 -2.18 -7.77
C PRO A 206 1.62 -3.61 -8.27
N VAL A 207 2.35 -3.98 -9.31
CA VAL A 207 2.22 -5.28 -9.98
C VAL A 207 3.51 -5.67 -10.69
N GLY A 208 3.81 -6.96 -10.72
CA GLY A 208 4.98 -7.50 -11.37
C GLY A 208 4.83 -7.73 -12.87
N GLU A 209 5.90 -7.46 -13.65
CA GLU A 209 5.97 -7.87 -15.07
C GLU A 209 5.87 -9.40 -15.15
N ASN A 210 5.01 -9.92 -16.04
CA ASN A 210 4.81 -11.36 -16.26
C ASN A 210 4.43 -12.15 -14.97
N ASN A 211 3.64 -11.55 -14.09
CA ASN A 211 3.19 -12.23 -12.88
C ASN A 211 2.27 -13.41 -13.20
N ARG A 212 2.37 -14.46 -12.38
CA ARG A 212 1.61 -15.72 -12.57
C ARG A 212 0.10 -15.60 -12.39
N TYR A 213 -0.36 -14.50 -11.80
CA TYR A 213 -1.78 -14.27 -11.50
C TYR A 213 -2.53 -13.59 -12.64
N ASN A 214 -1.81 -13.15 -13.70
CA ASN A 214 -2.34 -12.33 -14.78
C ASN A 214 -2.96 -11.01 -14.28
N HIS A 215 -2.38 -10.42 -13.22
CA HIS A 215 -2.78 -9.11 -12.74
C HIS A 215 -2.01 -7.99 -13.48
N PRO A 216 -2.64 -6.80 -13.60
CA PRO A 216 -4.06 -6.54 -13.37
C PRO A 216 -4.92 -7.23 -14.41
N SER A 217 -6.12 -7.65 -14.03
CA SER A 217 -7.07 -8.25 -14.96
C SER A 217 -7.55 -7.23 -16.01
N THR A 218 -7.91 -7.72 -17.19
CA THR A 218 -8.42 -6.86 -18.27
C THR A 218 -9.68 -6.13 -17.81
N GLU A 219 -10.54 -6.83 -17.08
CA GLU A 219 -11.79 -6.26 -16.56
C GLU A 219 -11.58 -5.06 -15.63
N VAL A 220 -10.53 -5.09 -14.80
CA VAL A 220 -10.19 -3.93 -13.93
C VAL A 220 -9.62 -2.78 -14.75
N ILE A 221 -8.77 -3.07 -15.73
CA ILE A 221 -8.22 -2.03 -16.62
C ILE A 221 -9.33 -1.37 -17.43
N ASP A 222 -10.19 -2.14 -18.08
CA ASP A 222 -11.30 -1.63 -18.89
C ASP A 222 -12.20 -0.71 -18.02
N ARG A 223 -12.53 -1.15 -16.82
CA ARG A 223 -13.34 -0.38 -15.88
C ARG A 223 -12.67 0.94 -15.48
N LEU A 224 -11.36 0.95 -15.21
CA LEU A 224 -10.62 2.17 -14.91
C LEU A 224 -10.58 3.13 -16.11
N GLU A 225 -10.45 2.61 -17.34
CA GLU A 225 -10.46 3.39 -18.57
C GLU A 225 -11.87 3.97 -18.86
N GLU A 226 -12.94 3.21 -18.63
CA GLU A 226 -14.32 3.66 -18.75
C GLU A 226 -14.64 4.83 -17.79
N HIS A 227 -14.08 4.81 -16.59
CA HIS A 227 -14.17 5.91 -15.61
C HIS A 227 -13.18 7.06 -15.89
N HIS A 228 -12.41 7.02 -16.98
CA HIS A 228 -11.40 8.03 -17.35
C HIS A 228 -10.32 8.25 -16.28
N ILE A 229 -9.99 7.23 -15.51
CA ILE A 229 -9.01 7.27 -14.43
C ILE A 229 -7.61 7.11 -15.03
N LYS A 230 -6.68 7.98 -14.65
CA LYS A 230 -5.29 7.86 -15.06
C LYS A 230 -4.60 6.73 -14.33
N ILE A 231 -4.06 5.76 -15.09
CA ILE A 231 -3.45 4.55 -14.52
C ILE A 231 -1.92 4.67 -14.52
N TYR A 232 -1.31 4.34 -13.38
CA TYR A 232 0.12 4.07 -13.25
C TYR A 232 0.32 2.64 -12.75
N ARG A 233 1.19 1.89 -13.44
CA ARG A 233 1.48 0.48 -13.13
C ARG A 233 2.98 0.26 -13.02
N THR A 234 3.43 -0.42 -11.95
CA THR A 234 4.87 -0.65 -11.74
C THR A 234 5.52 -1.52 -12.80
N ASP A 235 4.80 -2.44 -13.42
CA ASP A 235 5.27 -3.29 -14.53
C ASP A 235 5.49 -2.51 -15.85
N LYS A 236 4.80 -1.38 -16.03
CA LYS A 236 4.92 -0.54 -17.24
C LYS A 236 5.69 0.75 -17.01
N ASP A 237 5.49 1.36 -15.84
CA ASP A 237 5.97 2.70 -15.51
C ASP A 237 7.20 2.71 -14.61
N GLY A 238 7.60 1.52 -14.07
CA GLY A 238 8.62 1.42 -13.05
C GLY A 238 8.13 1.98 -11.70
N ALA A 239 9.03 2.48 -10.87
CA ALA A 239 8.61 3.18 -9.67
C ALA A 239 7.87 4.48 -10.02
N VAL A 240 6.88 4.85 -9.21
CA VAL A 240 6.08 6.07 -9.42
C VAL A 240 6.15 6.93 -8.17
N GLU A 241 6.58 8.16 -8.33
CA GLU A 241 6.72 9.12 -7.24
C GLU A 241 5.72 10.27 -7.40
N PHE A 242 4.92 10.50 -6.38
CA PHE A 242 4.06 11.66 -6.25
C PHE A 242 4.80 12.71 -5.42
N HIS A 243 4.98 13.88 -5.99
CA HIS A 243 5.55 15.05 -5.33
C HIS A 243 4.44 16.01 -4.94
N TYR A 244 4.47 16.51 -3.71
CA TYR A 244 3.50 17.51 -3.26
C TYR A 244 4.15 18.60 -2.41
N LYS A 245 3.67 19.82 -2.59
CA LYS A 245 4.04 20.98 -1.81
C LYS A 245 2.91 21.99 -1.89
N GLU A 246 2.25 22.27 -0.74
CA GLU A 246 1.09 23.15 -0.68
C GLU A 246 0.06 22.86 -1.79
N ASP A 247 -0.09 23.74 -2.78
CA ASP A 247 -1.06 23.63 -3.87
C ASP A 247 -0.51 22.99 -5.16
N HIS A 248 0.75 22.51 -5.13
CA HIS A 248 1.39 21.90 -6.30
C HIS A 248 1.66 20.44 -6.07
N ALA A 249 1.10 19.59 -6.93
CA ALA A 249 1.35 18.17 -6.91
C ALA A 249 1.49 17.60 -8.32
N TYR A 250 2.37 16.61 -8.49
CA TYR A 250 2.55 15.91 -9.76
C TYR A 250 3.09 14.50 -9.55
N PHE A 251 2.81 13.64 -10.51
CA PHE A 251 3.36 12.29 -10.59
C PHE A 251 4.55 12.23 -11.55
N ARG A 252 5.57 11.46 -11.17
CA ARG A 252 6.74 11.13 -11.97
C ARG A 252 6.94 9.62 -11.99
N ALA A 253 6.97 9.03 -13.17
CA ALA A 253 7.28 7.63 -13.40
C ALA A 253 8.75 7.44 -13.77
N PHE A 254 9.37 6.37 -13.27
CA PHE A 254 10.77 6.01 -13.53
C PHE A 254 10.82 4.76 -14.41
N LYS A 255 10.39 4.90 -15.66
CA LYS A 255 10.44 3.80 -16.64
C LYS A 255 11.85 3.24 -16.72
N GLN A 256 11.99 1.94 -16.55
CA GLN A 256 13.21 1.26 -16.93
C GLN A 256 13.29 1.30 -18.45
N THR A 257 14.24 2.06 -19.02
CA THR A 257 14.64 1.90 -20.42
C THR A 257 15.28 0.53 -20.54
N LYS A 258 14.64 -0.35 -21.32
CA LYS A 258 15.20 -1.66 -21.68
C LYS A 258 16.44 -1.48 -22.51
#